data_aad45ac5ba2ec7959fcfdfa046321ab3
#
_entry.id   aad45ac5ba2ec7959fcfdfa046321ab3
#
_cell.length_a   1.000
_cell.length_b   1.000
_cell.length_c   1.000
_cell.angle_alpha   90.00
_cell.angle_beta   90.00
_cell.angle_gamma   90.00
#
_symmetry.space_group_name_H-M   'P 1'
#
loop_
_entity.id
_entity.type
_entity.pdbx_description
1 polymer ?
#
loop_
_entity_poly.entity_id
_entity_poly.type
_entity_poly.pdbx_seq_one_letter_code
_entity_poly.pdbx_strand_id
1 'polypeptide(L)'
;MNIHHGTARPFYWLLAAGLLCAAAPALAQLTTVPMKGTGNEWVKDLDLRGRMDWEWLETYPEQVYFATRHDSERNGDVVAMWTRVEYKHAQSPSSHKSAASRDDWDCKQHKRSTRAVFFYQWNNLEDEDPEHSTNLLRTWEPIAKGTIGETLLLFACSIPPMQQEVIVPKPASNPQKPRS
;
A
#
# COMPACT_ATOMS: atom_id res chain seq x y z
N MET A 1 -79.16 40.57 -4.21
CA MET A 1 -79.09 39.48 -5.17
C MET A 1 -77.81 39.68 -5.96
N ASN A 2 -76.68 39.10 -5.54
CA ASN A 2 -75.36 39.27 -6.18
C ASN A 2 -74.85 37.88 -6.52
N ILE A 3 -74.74 37.67 -7.82
CA ILE A 3 -74.24 36.42 -8.42
C ILE A 3 -72.75 36.57 -8.64
N HIS A 4 -71.94 35.83 -7.87
CA HIS A 4 -70.48 35.76 -8.05
C HIS A 4 -70.13 34.71 -9.07
N HIS A 5 -69.65 35.14 -10.22
CA HIS A 5 -69.00 34.30 -11.22
C HIS A 5 -67.63 33.82 -10.77
N GLY A 6 -67.48 32.54 -10.49
CA GLY A 6 -66.21 31.89 -10.22
C GLY A 6 -65.46 31.59 -11.54
N THR A 7 -64.34 32.23 -11.73
CA THR A 7 -63.40 31.94 -12.81
C THR A 7 -62.52 30.74 -12.48
N ALA A 8 -62.70 29.65 -13.21
CA ALA A 8 -61.82 28.49 -13.14
C ALA A 8 -60.46 28.84 -13.75
N ARG A 9 -59.39 28.68 -12.99
CA ARG A 9 -58.00 28.77 -13.48
C ARG A 9 -57.52 27.39 -13.94
N PRO A 10 -56.95 27.25 -15.14
CA PRO A 10 -56.34 26.01 -15.57
C PRO A 10 -55.02 25.77 -14.86
N PHE A 11 -54.91 24.60 -14.23
CA PHE A 11 -53.66 24.09 -13.65
C PHE A 11 -52.74 23.65 -14.79
N TYR A 12 -51.70 24.44 -15.04
CA TYR A 12 -50.57 24.00 -15.88
C TYR A 12 -49.69 23.04 -15.08
N TRP A 13 -49.75 21.77 -15.44
CA TRP A 13 -48.74 20.78 -15.01
C TRP A 13 -47.45 21.02 -15.78
N LEU A 14 -46.47 21.69 -15.15
CA LEU A 14 -45.12 21.76 -15.62
C LEU A 14 -44.44 20.40 -15.32
N LEU A 15 -44.35 19.55 -16.31
CA LEU A 15 -43.49 18.39 -16.32
C LEU A 15 -42.03 18.86 -16.34
N ALA A 16 -41.44 19.00 -15.15
CA ALA A 16 -39.96 19.14 -15.02
C ALA A 16 -39.31 17.82 -15.36
N ALA A 17 -38.88 17.67 -16.61
CA ALA A 17 -37.99 16.59 -17.00
C ALA A 17 -36.63 16.81 -16.34
N GLY A 18 -36.41 16.19 -15.18
CA GLY A 18 -35.12 16.17 -14.53
C GLY A 18 -34.13 15.36 -15.38
N LEU A 19 -33.20 16.04 -16.05
CA LEU A 19 -32.00 15.44 -16.59
C LEU A 19 -31.16 14.90 -15.41
N LEU A 20 -31.27 13.63 -15.13
CA LEU A 20 -30.31 12.89 -14.31
C LEU A 20 -29.01 12.79 -15.12
N CYS A 21 -28.11 13.78 -14.99
CA CYS A 21 -26.71 13.59 -15.35
C CYS A 21 -26.13 12.54 -14.42
N ALA A 22 -26.16 11.28 -14.86
CA ALA A 22 -25.36 10.23 -14.28
C ALA A 22 -23.88 10.61 -14.53
N ALA A 23 -23.25 11.27 -13.55
CA ALA A 23 -21.81 11.38 -13.49
C ALA A 23 -21.27 9.97 -13.32
N ALA A 24 -20.91 9.31 -14.42
CA ALA A 24 -20.12 8.09 -14.37
C ALA A 24 -18.81 8.44 -13.64
N PRO A 25 -18.44 7.71 -12.57
CA PRO A 25 -17.11 7.86 -12.00
C PRO A 25 -16.14 7.51 -13.12
N ALA A 26 -15.33 8.48 -13.54
CA ALA A 26 -14.16 8.23 -14.34
C ALA A 26 -13.24 7.36 -13.49
N LEU A 27 -13.40 6.05 -13.58
CA LEU A 27 -12.38 5.11 -13.17
C LEU A 27 -11.17 5.43 -14.03
N ALA A 28 -10.24 6.19 -13.47
CA ALA A 28 -8.91 6.29 -14.02
C ALA A 28 -8.39 4.86 -14.09
N GLN A 29 -8.52 4.26 -15.25
CA GLN A 29 -7.86 3.00 -15.57
C GLN A 29 -6.36 3.34 -15.57
N LEU A 30 -5.73 3.16 -14.42
CA LEU A 30 -4.29 2.97 -14.34
C LEU A 30 -3.99 1.73 -15.18
N THR A 31 -3.75 1.94 -16.46
CA THR A 31 -3.24 0.92 -17.36
C THR A 31 -1.78 0.67 -16.95
N THR A 32 -1.61 -0.21 -16.00
CA THR A 32 -0.32 -0.60 -15.48
C THR A 32 0.25 -1.69 -16.37
N VAL A 33 0.93 -1.28 -17.42
CA VAL A 33 1.79 -2.20 -18.16
C VAL A 33 3.14 -2.19 -17.45
N PRO A 34 3.62 -3.32 -16.93
CA PRO A 34 4.96 -3.40 -16.37
C PRO A 34 5.96 -3.04 -17.47
N MET A 35 6.57 -1.87 -17.39
CA MET A 35 7.60 -1.48 -18.35
C MET A 35 8.94 -2.07 -17.90
N LYS A 36 9.16 -3.34 -18.20
CA LYS A 36 10.49 -3.90 -18.22
C LYS A 36 11.28 -3.25 -19.36
N GLY A 37 12.05 -2.23 -19.05
CA GLY A 37 13.30 -1.99 -19.72
C GLY A 37 13.40 -0.97 -20.83
N THR A 38 12.50 -0.01 -21.08
CA THR A 38 12.79 1.08 -22.04
C THR A 38 12.17 2.40 -21.57
N GLY A 39 13.02 3.42 -21.41
CA GLY A 39 12.60 4.78 -21.09
C GLY A 39 12.72 5.21 -19.63
N ASN A 40 13.12 4.31 -18.72
CA ASN A 40 13.30 4.63 -17.30
C ASN A 40 14.78 4.73 -16.93
N GLU A 41 15.52 5.57 -17.64
CA GLU A 41 16.97 5.81 -17.37
C GLU A 41 17.21 6.19 -15.90
N TRP A 42 16.30 6.98 -15.31
CA TRP A 42 16.39 7.43 -13.93
C TRP A 42 16.38 6.29 -12.90
N VAL A 43 15.78 5.15 -13.25
CA VAL A 43 15.74 3.95 -12.36
C VAL A 43 17.11 3.31 -12.21
N LYS A 44 18.02 3.53 -13.16
CA LYS A 44 19.38 2.98 -13.10
C LYS A 44 20.21 3.57 -11.97
N ASP A 45 19.86 4.78 -11.54
CA ASP A 45 20.55 5.50 -10.47
C ASP A 45 20.00 5.16 -9.08
N LEU A 46 18.97 4.30 -9.02
CA LEU A 46 18.38 3.88 -7.74
C LEU A 46 19.27 2.82 -7.07
N ASP A 47 19.67 3.10 -5.84
CA ASP A 47 20.35 2.12 -5.00
C ASP A 47 19.36 1.06 -4.49
N LEU A 48 19.50 -0.15 -5.00
CA LEU A 48 18.67 -1.30 -4.61
C LEU A 48 19.27 -2.08 -3.44
N ARG A 49 20.52 -1.76 -3.06
CA ARG A 49 21.29 -2.51 -2.06
C ARG A 49 21.24 -1.90 -0.68
N GLY A 50 20.46 -0.85 -0.47
CA GLY A 50 20.36 -0.18 0.83
C GLY A 50 20.32 -1.17 2.01
N ARG A 51 20.15 -0.69 3.22
CA ARG A 51 20.22 -1.49 4.46
C ARG A 51 19.26 -2.69 4.53
N MET A 52 18.30 -2.80 3.59
CA MET A 52 17.14 -3.71 3.71
C MET A 52 17.00 -4.70 2.56
N ASP A 53 17.97 -4.84 1.67
CA ASP A 53 17.90 -5.76 0.51
C ASP A 53 16.56 -5.65 -0.25
N TRP A 54 16.31 -4.48 -0.82
CA TRP A 54 15.08 -4.19 -1.54
C TRP A 54 14.92 -5.05 -2.79
N GLU A 55 13.78 -5.73 -2.93
CA GLU A 55 13.39 -6.43 -4.13
C GLU A 55 12.53 -5.51 -5.01
N TRP A 56 12.90 -5.34 -6.27
CA TRP A 56 12.15 -4.57 -7.25
C TRP A 56 10.90 -5.35 -7.66
N LEU A 57 9.71 -4.76 -7.50
CA LEU A 57 8.43 -5.40 -7.78
C LEU A 57 7.78 -4.88 -9.05
N GLU A 58 7.64 -3.56 -9.19
CA GLU A 58 6.83 -2.96 -10.24
C GLU A 58 7.41 -1.60 -10.67
N THR A 59 7.27 -1.27 -11.97
CA THR A 59 7.69 0.01 -12.53
C THR A 59 6.56 0.65 -13.31
N TYR A 60 6.27 1.90 -12.99
CA TYR A 60 5.39 2.79 -13.70
C TYR A 60 6.19 3.93 -14.34
N PRO A 61 5.63 4.71 -15.27
CA PRO A 61 6.37 5.80 -15.92
C PRO A 61 7.01 6.81 -14.96
N GLU A 62 6.36 7.08 -13.83
CA GLU A 62 6.76 8.12 -12.88
C GLU A 62 7.17 7.59 -11.51
N GLN A 63 7.08 6.27 -11.27
CA GLN A 63 7.35 5.68 -9.96
C GLN A 63 7.75 4.21 -10.05
N VAL A 64 8.54 3.77 -9.07
CA VAL A 64 8.99 2.38 -8.93
C VAL A 64 8.73 1.90 -7.51
N TYR A 65 8.29 0.66 -7.39
CA TYR A 65 7.95 0.04 -6.12
C TYR A 65 8.88 -1.11 -5.77
N PHE A 66 9.25 -1.14 -4.51
CA PHE A 66 10.07 -2.18 -3.91
C PHE A 66 9.43 -2.70 -2.63
N ALA A 67 9.78 -3.91 -2.25
CA ALA A 67 9.52 -4.45 -0.92
C ALA A 67 10.73 -5.22 -0.44
N THR A 68 10.77 -5.55 0.86
CA THR A 68 11.85 -6.34 1.42
C THR A 68 11.31 -7.41 2.35
N ARG A 69 12.01 -8.57 2.36
CA ARG A 69 11.79 -9.64 3.33
C ARG A 69 12.55 -9.39 4.63
N HIS A 70 13.53 -8.48 4.58
CA HIS A 70 14.29 -8.10 5.76
C HIS A 70 13.37 -7.44 6.80
N ASP A 71 13.53 -7.80 8.07
CA ASP A 71 12.68 -7.33 9.18
C ASP A 71 11.18 -7.56 8.98
N SER A 72 10.79 -8.47 8.08
CA SER A 72 9.40 -8.86 7.97
C SER A 72 9.01 -9.82 9.11
N GLU A 73 7.76 -9.69 9.55
CA GLU A 73 7.20 -10.49 10.63
C GLU A 73 5.89 -11.12 10.16
N ARG A 74 5.76 -12.44 10.30
CA ARG A 74 4.51 -13.12 10.00
C ARG A 74 3.86 -13.65 11.27
N ASN A 75 2.61 -13.24 11.50
CA ASN A 75 1.77 -13.75 12.58
C ASN A 75 0.46 -14.28 11.97
N GLY A 76 0.40 -15.60 11.78
CA GLY A 76 -0.72 -16.25 11.11
C GLY A 76 -0.92 -15.74 9.68
N ASP A 77 -2.10 -15.18 9.40
CA ASP A 77 -2.46 -14.63 8.09
C ASP A 77 -1.97 -13.19 7.87
N VAL A 78 -1.42 -12.54 8.89
CA VAL A 78 -0.93 -11.17 8.80
C VAL A 78 0.58 -11.13 8.68
N VAL A 79 1.07 -10.36 7.71
CA VAL A 79 2.50 -10.12 7.47
C VAL A 79 2.79 -8.64 7.60
N ALA A 80 3.72 -8.29 8.49
CA ALA A 80 4.27 -6.94 8.56
C ALA A 80 5.56 -6.88 7.74
N MET A 81 5.64 -5.94 6.80
CA MET A 81 6.85 -5.74 5.99
C MET A 81 7.06 -4.28 5.63
N TRP A 82 8.26 -3.96 5.18
CA TRP A 82 8.59 -2.66 4.63
C TRP A 82 8.35 -2.63 3.12
N THR A 83 7.78 -1.53 2.64
CA THR A 83 7.66 -1.19 1.22
C THR A 83 8.37 0.14 0.96
N ARG A 84 8.82 0.34 -0.28
CA ARG A 84 9.49 1.55 -0.72
C ARG A 84 8.92 1.97 -2.07
N VAL A 85 8.71 3.25 -2.24
CA VAL A 85 8.38 3.86 -3.52
C VAL A 85 9.39 4.96 -3.85
N GLU A 86 9.83 4.97 -5.09
CA GLU A 86 10.66 6.01 -5.66
C GLU A 86 9.86 6.77 -6.71
N TYR A 87 9.99 8.08 -6.71
CA TYR A 87 9.31 8.97 -7.66
C TYR A 87 10.34 9.63 -8.58
N LYS A 88 10.03 9.70 -9.86
CA LYS A 88 10.84 10.43 -10.84
C LYS A 88 10.85 11.92 -10.56
N HIS A 89 9.71 12.47 -10.19
CA HIS A 89 9.53 13.87 -9.84
C HIS A 89 9.07 14.01 -8.40
N ALA A 90 9.45 15.13 -7.78
CA ALA A 90 9.03 15.44 -6.42
C ALA A 90 7.49 15.48 -6.30
N GLN A 91 6.97 14.88 -5.24
CA GLN A 91 5.53 14.79 -4.98
C GLN A 91 5.07 15.96 -4.11
N SER A 92 3.97 16.62 -4.49
CA SER A 92 3.34 17.67 -3.69
C SER A 92 2.51 17.04 -2.55
N PRO A 93 2.37 17.70 -1.38
CA PRO A 93 2.90 19.03 -1.02
C PRO A 93 4.32 19.02 -0.43
N SER A 94 4.82 17.92 0.07
CA SER A 94 6.08 17.85 0.83
C SER A 94 7.33 17.75 -0.03
N SER A 95 7.21 17.79 -1.35
CA SER A 95 8.32 17.73 -2.30
C SER A 95 9.22 16.50 -2.16
N HIS A 96 8.73 15.41 -1.58
CA HIS A 96 9.48 14.17 -1.42
C HIS A 96 9.65 13.42 -2.76
N LYS A 97 10.77 12.71 -2.89
CA LYS A 97 11.09 11.87 -4.05
C LYS A 97 11.15 10.38 -3.74
N SER A 98 11.12 10.02 -2.47
CA SER A 98 10.94 8.64 -2.06
C SER A 98 10.17 8.54 -0.76
N ALA A 99 9.60 7.36 -0.52
CA ALA A 99 8.94 7.05 0.72
C ALA A 99 9.15 5.58 1.08
N ALA A 100 9.22 5.29 2.39
CA ALA A 100 9.17 3.94 2.92
C ALA A 100 7.99 3.81 3.88
N SER A 101 7.26 2.71 3.80
CA SER A 101 6.18 2.44 4.74
C SER A 101 6.33 1.07 5.40
N ARG A 102 5.93 0.99 6.67
CA ARG A 102 5.75 -0.26 7.41
C ARG A 102 4.27 -0.57 7.40
N ASP A 103 3.91 -1.65 6.72
CA ASP A 103 2.51 -2.04 6.52
C ASP A 103 2.23 -3.44 7.06
N ASP A 104 1.02 -3.64 7.59
CA ASP A 104 0.43 -4.94 7.86
C ASP A 104 -0.40 -5.38 6.67
N TRP A 105 -0.21 -6.61 6.22
CA TRP A 105 -0.88 -7.23 5.08
C TRP A 105 -1.66 -8.46 5.54
N ASP A 106 -2.99 -8.42 5.48
CA ASP A 106 -3.84 -9.56 5.77
C ASP A 106 -4.04 -10.40 4.51
N CYS A 107 -3.34 -11.52 4.45
CA CYS A 107 -3.35 -12.44 3.31
C CYS A 107 -4.69 -13.15 3.12
N LYS A 108 -5.50 -13.28 4.17
CA LYS A 108 -6.79 -13.94 4.12
C LYS A 108 -7.91 -12.98 3.71
N GLN A 109 -7.90 -11.77 4.25
CA GLN A 109 -8.94 -10.78 3.99
C GLN A 109 -8.60 -9.83 2.84
N HIS A 110 -7.37 -9.91 2.30
CA HIS A 110 -6.83 -9.02 1.26
C HIS A 110 -6.97 -7.54 1.66
N LYS A 111 -6.43 -7.21 2.82
CA LYS A 111 -6.44 -5.86 3.38
C LYS A 111 -5.03 -5.42 3.75
N ARG A 112 -4.83 -4.12 3.79
CA ARG A 112 -3.61 -3.48 4.26
C ARG A 112 -3.92 -2.52 5.41
N SER A 113 -2.98 -2.39 6.35
CA SER A 113 -3.01 -1.34 7.37
C SER A 113 -1.62 -0.75 7.53
N THR A 114 -1.48 0.53 7.27
CA THR A 114 -0.20 1.24 7.41
C THR A 114 0.08 1.54 8.87
N ARG A 115 1.27 1.15 9.35
CA ARG A 115 1.77 1.48 10.71
C ARG A 115 2.49 2.82 10.73
N ALA A 116 3.39 3.02 9.77
CA ALA A 116 4.21 4.21 9.68
C ALA A 116 4.61 4.47 8.22
N VAL A 117 4.77 5.74 7.88
CA VAL A 117 5.32 6.19 6.60
C VAL A 117 6.41 7.21 6.89
N PHE A 118 7.52 7.10 6.14
CA PHE A 118 8.63 8.03 6.14
C PHE A 118 8.77 8.61 4.74
N PHE A 119 8.82 9.93 4.62
CA PHE A 119 8.97 10.65 3.38
C PHE A 119 10.37 11.27 3.32
N TYR A 120 11.03 11.11 2.19
CA TYR A 120 12.41 11.53 2.00
C TYR A 120 12.50 12.53 0.84
N GLN A 121 13.27 13.59 1.02
CA GLN A 121 13.41 14.64 0.03
C GLN A 121 14.04 14.13 -1.28
N TRP A 122 14.93 13.16 -1.19
CA TRP A 122 15.66 12.61 -2.34
C TRP A 122 15.28 11.16 -2.62
N ASN A 123 15.69 10.66 -3.80
CA ASN A 123 15.63 9.25 -4.11
C ASN A 123 16.57 8.45 -3.18
N ASN A 124 16.42 7.10 -3.17
CA ASN A 124 17.21 6.17 -2.36
C ASN A 124 16.99 6.30 -0.85
N LEU A 125 15.85 6.87 -0.43
CA LEU A 125 15.54 7.14 0.98
C LEU A 125 16.60 8.04 1.62
N GLU A 126 17.10 9.02 0.88
CA GLU A 126 18.09 9.97 1.34
C GLU A 126 17.43 11.24 1.87
N ASP A 127 17.65 11.49 3.15
CA ASP A 127 17.26 12.70 3.86
C ASP A 127 17.98 12.73 5.21
N GLU A 128 18.33 13.92 5.70
CA GLU A 128 18.93 14.10 7.02
C GLU A 128 17.86 14.02 8.14
N ASP A 129 16.63 14.47 7.83
CA ASP A 129 15.51 14.51 8.78
C ASP A 129 14.19 14.18 8.04
N PRO A 130 13.93 12.89 7.75
CA PRO A 130 12.75 12.49 6.99
C PRO A 130 11.46 12.80 7.75
N GLU A 131 10.50 13.41 7.04
CA GLU A 131 9.16 13.58 7.56
C GLU A 131 8.51 12.21 7.80
N HIS A 132 7.90 12.01 8.95
CA HIS A 132 7.26 10.74 9.27
C HIS A 132 5.84 10.92 9.80
N SER A 133 5.01 9.92 9.53
CA SER A 133 3.65 9.80 10.06
C SER A 133 3.43 8.38 10.58
N THR A 134 2.82 8.28 11.75
CA THR A 134 2.44 6.99 12.35
C THR A 134 0.93 6.88 12.45
N ASN A 135 0.37 5.77 11.98
CA ASN A 135 -1.06 5.51 12.09
C ASN A 135 -1.37 4.69 13.34
N LEU A 136 -1.73 5.36 14.42
CA LEU A 136 -2.08 4.72 15.68
C LEU A 136 -3.42 3.98 15.64
N LEU A 137 -4.32 4.35 14.73
CA LEU A 137 -5.67 3.76 14.65
C LEU A 137 -5.68 2.43 13.87
N ARG A 138 -4.63 2.14 13.12
CA ARG A 138 -4.49 0.88 12.34
C ARG A 138 -5.75 0.53 11.52
N THR A 139 -6.20 1.47 10.72
CA THR A 139 -7.35 1.25 9.84
C THR A 139 -6.99 0.26 8.74
N TRP A 140 -7.82 -0.79 8.58
CA TRP A 140 -7.67 -1.77 7.52
C TRP A 140 -8.39 -1.34 6.25
N GLU A 141 -7.66 -1.27 5.15
CA GLU A 141 -8.18 -0.89 3.84
C GLU A 141 -8.20 -2.10 2.90
N PRO A 142 -9.29 -2.32 2.16
CA PRO A 142 -9.34 -3.40 1.18
C PRO A 142 -8.39 -3.11 0.01
N ILE A 143 -7.76 -4.17 -0.50
CA ILE A 143 -6.85 -4.08 -1.64
C ILE A 143 -7.60 -4.45 -2.90
N ALA A 144 -7.61 -3.55 -3.87
CA ALA A 144 -8.25 -3.77 -5.17
C ALA A 144 -7.37 -4.65 -6.07
N LYS A 145 -8.02 -5.52 -6.85
CA LYS A 145 -7.35 -6.35 -7.85
C LYS A 145 -6.76 -5.51 -8.98
N GLY A 146 -5.65 -5.97 -9.57
CA GLY A 146 -4.96 -5.31 -10.67
C GLY A 146 -4.26 -4.02 -10.26
N THR A 147 -4.01 -3.79 -8.97
CA THR A 147 -3.28 -2.63 -8.46
C THR A 147 -1.92 -3.03 -7.92
N ILE A 148 -1.04 -2.04 -7.74
CA ILE A 148 0.23 -2.25 -7.04
C ILE A 148 0.03 -2.82 -5.64
N GLY A 149 -1.07 -2.46 -4.97
CA GLY A 149 -1.45 -3.04 -3.68
C GLY A 149 -1.59 -4.55 -3.74
N GLU A 150 -2.16 -5.11 -4.81
CA GLU A 150 -2.25 -6.56 -5.00
C GLU A 150 -0.87 -7.19 -5.21
N THR A 151 0.01 -6.58 -6.01
CA THR A 151 1.39 -7.04 -6.20
C THR A 151 2.14 -7.09 -4.87
N LEU A 152 2.03 -6.04 -4.08
CA LEU A 152 2.63 -5.96 -2.74
C LEU A 152 2.03 -7.00 -1.77
N LEU A 153 0.72 -7.21 -1.80
CA LEU A 153 0.05 -8.25 -1.01
C LEU A 153 0.57 -9.64 -1.37
N LEU A 154 0.65 -9.98 -2.66
CA LEU A 154 1.16 -11.27 -3.12
C LEU A 154 2.60 -11.49 -2.68
N PHE A 155 3.43 -10.44 -2.74
CA PHE A 155 4.79 -10.51 -2.23
C PHE A 155 4.80 -10.75 -0.71
N ALA A 156 4.05 -9.99 0.09
CA ALA A 156 3.94 -10.17 1.53
C ALA A 156 3.50 -11.60 1.88
N CYS A 157 2.47 -12.11 1.18
CA CYS A 157 1.92 -13.43 1.45
C CYS A 157 2.87 -14.57 1.07
N SER A 158 3.86 -14.32 0.22
CA SER A 158 4.93 -15.27 -0.11
C SER A 158 6.00 -15.38 0.98
N ILE A 159 6.02 -14.48 1.97
CA ILE A 159 6.97 -14.54 3.09
C ILE A 159 6.57 -15.71 4.00
N PRO A 160 7.47 -16.69 4.23
CA PRO A 160 7.15 -17.84 5.06
C PRO A 160 6.94 -17.45 6.54
N PRO A 161 6.19 -18.23 7.30
CA PRO A 161 6.16 -18.08 8.76
C PRO A 161 7.57 -18.20 9.33
N MET A 162 7.89 -17.39 10.34
CA MET A 162 9.13 -17.58 11.10
C MET A 162 9.16 -19.03 11.61
N GLN A 163 10.17 -19.78 11.21
CA GLN A 163 10.39 -21.09 11.82
C GLN A 163 10.75 -20.82 13.29
N GLN A 164 9.86 -21.22 14.19
CA GLN A 164 10.24 -21.30 15.60
C GLN A 164 11.37 -22.32 15.67
N GLU A 165 12.58 -21.84 15.96
CA GLU A 165 13.70 -22.72 16.24
C GLU A 165 13.27 -23.61 17.41
N VAL A 166 12.97 -24.87 17.11
CA VAL A 166 12.65 -25.86 18.15
C VAL A 166 13.95 -26.02 18.95
N ILE A 167 14.02 -25.32 20.07
CA ILE A 167 15.11 -25.51 21.04
C ILE A 167 14.99 -26.95 21.53
N VAL A 168 15.68 -27.86 20.83
CA VAL A 168 15.83 -29.24 21.33
C VAL A 168 16.64 -29.15 22.62
N PRO A 169 16.07 -29.51 23.78
CA PRO A 169 16.82 -29.49 25.01
C PRO A 169 18.07 -30.36 24.86
N LYS A 170 19.23 -29.77 25.08
CA LYS A 170 20.50 -30.53 25.07
C LYS A 170 20.33 -31.69 26.04
N PRO A 171 20.54 -32.96 25.58
CA PRO A 171 20.43 -34.10 26.50
C PRO A 171 21.32 -33.88 27.72
N ALA A 172 20.73 -34.06 28.90
CA ALA A 172 21.46 -33.91 30.15
C ALA A 172 22.71 -34.79 30.11
N SER A 173 23.88 -34.17 30.32
CA SER A 173 25.13 -34.87 30.39
C SER A 173 25.05 -35.89 31.54
N ASN A 174 25.20 -37.17 31.21
CA ASN A 174 25.13 -38.28 32.14
C ASN A 174 26.15 -38.03 33.25
N PRO A 175 25.76 -38.08 34.57
CA PRO A 175 26.70 -37.88 35.64
C PRO A 175 27.76 -39.01 35.61
N GLN A 176 29.01 -38.62 35.48
CA GLN A 176 30.15 -39.56 35.47
C GLN A 176 30.12 -40.33 36.79
N LYS A 177 30.05 -41.66 36.67
CA LYS A 177 30.15 -42.59 37.75
C LYS A 177 31.54 -42.42 38.45
N PRO A 178 31.59 -42.24 39.79
CA PRO A 178 32.85 -42.10 40.50
C PRO A 178 33.69 -43.34 40.28
N ARG A 179 34.95 -43.17 39.88
CA ARG A 179 35.94 -44.25 39.82
C ARG A 179 36.33 -44.62 41.25
N SER A 180 36.07 -45.83 41.68
CA SER A 180 36.58 -46.50 42.86
C SER A 180 38.03 -46.89 42.72
#